data_eef373817a5f633f96018144ebf356cd
#
_entry.id   eef373817a5f633f96018144ebf356cd
#
_cell.length_a   1.000
_cell.length_b   1.000
_cell.length_c   1.000
_cell.angle_alpha   90.00
_cell.angle_beta   90.00
_cell.angle_gamma   90.00
#
_symmetry.space_group_name_H-M   'P 1'
#
loop_
_entity.id
_entity.type
_entity.pdbx_description
1 polymer ?
#
loop_
_entity_poly.entity_id
_entity_poly.type
_entity_poly.pdbx_seq_one_letter_code
_entity_poly.pdbx_strand_id
1 'polypeptide(L)'
;MKKLLFHLLIFTLFAAAAGCSSGKDDDGNPDVRFYAVPASLNFEAGKTTLQLSISTTGHWTIVCDDEWLEAVPAEGTGSAKVGITAQANPLAQQRTSSLTIAYGGAEPAVVPVTQKVSGEESVDLFGSTDEMKAYLKARV
;
A
#
# COMPACT_ATOMS: atom_id res chain seq x y z
N MET A 1 -1.34 -0.33 -26.22
CA MET A 1 -2.73 0.07 -26.51
C MET A 1 -3.79 -0.94 -26.08
N LYS A 2 -3.49 -2.23 -25.97
CA LYS A 2 -4.46 -3.24 -25.50
C LYS A 2 -4.77 -3.15 -23.99
N LYS A 3 -3.88 -2.60 -23.21
CA LYS A 3 -4.09 -2.42 -21.74
C LYS A 3 -5.10 -1.33 -21.38
N LEU A 4 -5.23 -0.30 -22.20
CA LEU A 4 -6.19 0.79 -21.95
C LEU A 4 -7.65 0.35 -22.16
N LEU A 5 -7.89 -0.54 -23.09
CA LEU A 5 -9.23 -1.08 -23.36
C LEU A 5 -9.73 -2.01 -22.25
N PHE A 6 -8.82 -2.68 -21.58
CA PHE A 6 -9.17 -3.59 -20.49
C PHE A 6 -9.58 -2.82 -19.22
N HIS A 7 -8.95 -1.69 -18.97
CA HIS A 7 -9.33 -0.82 -17.85
C HIS A 7 -10.66 -0.10 -18.07
N LEU A 8 -10.97 0.22 -19.31
CA LEU A 8 -12.24 0.87 -19.64
C LEU A 8 -13.45 -0.07 -19.50
N LEU A 9 -13.22 -1.37 -19.75
CA LEU A 9 -14.29 -2.37 -19.65
C LEU A 9 -14.65 -2.72 -18.20
N ILE A 10 -13.67 -2.63 -17.30
CA ILE A 10 -13.89 -2.88 -15.86
C ILE A 10 -14.61 -1.72 -15.22
N PHE A 11 -14.40 -0.49 -15.71
CA PHE A 11 -15.04 0.69 -15.13
C PHE A 11 -16.53 0.81 -15.42
N THR A 12 -16.99 0.22 -16.52
CA THR A 12 -18.42 0.28 -16.88
C THR A 12 -19.29 -0.77 -16.18
N LEU A 13 -18.69 -1.79 -15.58
CA LEU A 13 -19.45 -2.82 -14.86
C LEU A 13 -19.67 -2.45 -13.38
N PHE A 14 -19.00 -1.43 -12.87
CA PHE A 14 -19.08 -1.03 -11.46
C PHE A 14 -20.16 0.01 -11.16
N ALA A 15 -20.84 0.52 -12.19
CA ALA A 15 -21.84 1.59 -12.03
C ALA A 15 -23.26 1.10 -11.70
N ALA A 16 -23.48 -0.18 -11.45
CA ALA A 16 -24.82 -0.73 -11.26
C ALA A 16 -25.07 -1.34 -9.88
N ALA A 17 -24.26 -1.05 -8.88
CA ALA A 17 -24.53 -1.49 -7.52
C ALA A 17 -24.63 -0.29 -6.56
N ALA A 18 -25.54 0.63 -6.88
CA ALA A 18 -26.10 1.50 -5.86
C ALA A 18 -27.18 0.74 -5.10
N GLY A 19 -26.80 -0.33 -4.47
CA GLY A 19 -27.62 -1.03 -3.50
C GLY A 19 -27.19 -0.54 -2.12
N CYS A 20 -27.76 0.53 -1.63
CA CYS A 20 -27.75 0.80 -0.22
C CYS A 20 -28.50 -0.32 0.49
N SER A 21 -27.79 -1.32 0.95
CA SER A 21 -28.35 -2.15 1.99
C SER A 21 -27.58 -1.88 3.27
N SER A 22 -28.05 -0.94 4.03
CA SER A 22 -27.85 -0.95 5.46
C SER A 22 -28.72 -2.08 6.02
N GLY A 23 -28.37 -3.30 5.69
CA GLY A 23 -28.99 -4.49 6.22
C GLY A 23 -27.97 -5.14 7.13
N LYS A 24 -28.37 -5.41 8.33
CA LYS A 24 -27.79 -6.45 9.14
C LYS A 24 -28.08 -7.75 8.41
N ASP A 25 -27.25 -8.11 7.49
CA ASP A 25 -27.33 -9.40 6.84
C ASP A 25 -26.50 -10.37 7.68
N ASP A 26 -27.17 -10.87 8.65
CA ASP A 26 -26.79 -12.06 9.37
C ASP A 26 -27.08 -13.26 8.46
N ASP A 27 -26.55 -13.19 7.27
CA ASP A 27 -26.54 -14.29 6.34
C ASP A 27 -25.47 -15.26 6.78
N GLY A 28 -25.82 -16.27 7.50
CA GLY A 28 -25.14 -17.51 7.87
C GLY A 28 -23.87 -17.93 7.09
N ASN A 29 -23.20 -16.97 6.52
CA ASN A 29 -21.88 -17.09 5.97
C ASN A 29 -20.91 -17.09 7.15
N PRO A 30 -20.16 -18.18 7.35
CA PRO A 30 -19.16 -18.19 8.42
C PRO A 30 -18.32 -16.94 8.26
N ASP A 31 -18.33 -16.09 9.30
CA ASP A 31 -17.57 -14.85 9.38
C ASP A 31 -16.19 -15.01 8.75
N VAL A 32 -16.06 -14.72 7.47
CA VAL A 32 -14.76 -14.57 6.85
C VAL A 32 -14.19 -13.25 7.37
N ARG A 33 -13.70 -13.32 8.58
CA ARG A 33 -13.01 -12.17 9.17
C ARG A 33 -11.72 -11.99 8.43
N PHE A 34 -11.61 -10.83 7.82
CA PHE A 34 -10.38 -10.42 7.15
C PHE A 34 -9.80 -9.21 7.86
N TYR A 35 -8.54 -9.32 8.21
CA TYR A 35 -7.77 -8.22 8.78
C TYR A 35 -6.42 -8.14 8.07
N ALA A 36 -6.07 -6.96 7.61
CA ALA A 36 -4.74 -6.65 7.12
C ALA A 36 -4.09 -5.59 8.03
N VAL A 37 -2.90 -5.83 8.48
CA VAL A 37 -2.18 -4.95 9.40
C VAL A 37 -0.73 -4.80 8.93
N PRO A 38 -0.23 -3.58 8.80
CA PRO A 38 -0.85 -2.28 9.07
C PRO A 38 -1.89 -1.87 8.02
N ALA A 39 -2.76 -0.92 8.37
CA ALA A 39 -3.79 -0.41 7.47
C ALA A 39 -3.23 0.48 6.34
N SER A 40 -1.98 0.90 6.45
CA SER A 40 -1.25 1.66 5.44
C SER A 40 0.24 1.34 5.50
N LEU A 41 0.92 1.48 4.39
CA LEU A 41 2.35 1.24 4.30
C LEU A 41 3.08 2.52 3.92
N ASN A 42 4.09 2.87 4.69
CA ASN A 42 4.93 4.03 4.44
C ASN A 42 6.37 3.56 4.25
N PHE A 43 6.87 3.72 3.04
CA PHE A 43 8.21 3.33 2.66
C PHE A 43 9.17 4.54 2.67
N GLU A 44 10.40 4.27 3.04
CA GLU A 44 11.49 5.19 2.80
C GLU A 44 11.82 5.24 1.29
N ALA A 45 12.63 6.20 0.88
CA ALA A 45 12.97 6.40 -0.53
C ALA A 45 13.76 5.24 -1.15
N GLY A 46 14.56 4.55 -0.34
CA GLY A 46 15.34 3.40 -0.79
C GLY A 46 14.49 2.15 -0.99
N LYS A 47 15.04 1.17 -1.68
CA LYS A 47 14.42 -0.14 -1.80
C LYS A 47 14.27 -0.78 -0.42
N THR A 48 13.05 -1.07 -0.03
CA THR A 48 12.74 -1.60 1.31
C THR A 48 11.57 -2.58 1.22
N THR A 49 11.60 -3.57 2.10
CA THR A 49 10.49 -4.53 2.28
C THR A 49 9.84 -4.33 3.64
N LEU A 50 8.54 -4.13 3.65
CA LEU A 50 7.72 -4.09 4.85
C LEU A 50 6.83 -5.33 4.92
N GLN A 51 6.48 -5.75 6.12
CA GLN A 51 5.58 -6.88 6.32
C GLN A 51 4.14 -6.44 6.47
N LEU A 52 3.27 -7.11 5.72
CA LEU A 52 1.82 -7.03 5.87
C LEU A 52 1.32 -8.34 6.44
N SER A 53 0.64 -8.29 7.57
CA SER A 53 0.03 -9.46 8.19
C SER A 53 -1.42 -9.56 7.75
N ILE A 54 -1.77 -10.68 7.15
CA ILE A 54 -3.14 -11.01 6.75
C ILE A 54 -3.67 -12.06 7.73
N SER A 55 -4.85 -11.81 8.25
CA SER A 55 -5.59 -12.75 9.09
C SER A 55 -6.94 -13.04 8.45
N THR A 56 -7.13 -14.24 7.97
CA THR A 56 -8.36 -14.71 7.35
C THR A 56 -8.41 -16.24 7.38
N THR A 57 -9.58 -16.80 7.13
CA THR A 57 -9.76 -18.27 6.98
C THR A 57 -9.82 -18.70 5.52
N GLY A 58 -10.02 -17.77 4.59
CA GLY A 58 -10.21 -18.04 3.18
C GLY A 58 -8.99 -17.81 2.32
N HIS A 59 -9.17 -17.99 1.04
CA HIS A 59 -8.17 -17.66 0.02
C HIS A 59 -8.11 -16.16 -0.23
N TRP A 60 -6.93 -15.63 -0.43
CA TRP A 60 -6.70 -14.21 -0.71
C TRP A 60 -5.68 -14.03 -1.84
N THR A 61 -5.79 -12.92 -2.53
CA THR A 61 -4.85 -12.48 -3.56
C THR A 61 -4.52 -11.01 -3.38
N ILE A 62 -3.29 -10.62 -3.66
CA ILE A 62 -2.83 -9.22 -3.60
C ILE A 62 -2.46 -8.77 -5.01
N VAL A 63 -3.00 -7.62 -5.39
CA VAL A 63 -2.62 -6.93 -6.62
C VAL A 63 -1.99 -5.60 -6.24
N CYS A 64 -0.79 -5.36 -6.74
CA CYS A 64 -0.11 -4.06 -6.62
C CYS A 64 -0.53 -3.18 -7.80
N ASP A 65 -0.95 -1.96 -7.55
CA ASP A 65 -1.40 -1.05 -8.61
C ASP A 65 -0.26 -0.55 -9.50
N ASP A 66 0.94 -0.46 -8.93
CA ASP A 66 2.13 0.02 -9.63
C ASP A 66 3.24 -1.02 -9.67
N GLU A 67 4.05 -0.97 -10.74
CA GLU A 67 5.15 -1.90 -10.99
C GLU A 67 6.33 -1.76 -10.01
N TRP A 68 6.39 -0.67 -9.27
CA TRP A 68 7.44 -0.47 -8.27
C TRP A 68 7.14 -1.15 -6.92
N LEU A 69 5.97 -1.74 -6.79
CA LEU A 69 5.56 -2.55 -5.64
C LEU A 69 5.49 -4.02 -6.02
N GLU A 70 5.93 -4.87 -5.11
CA GLU A 70 5.87 -6.33 -5.25
C GLU A 70 5.39 -6.96 -3.94
N ALA A 71 4.44 -7.87 -4.05
CA ALA A 71 3.94 -8.65 -2.91
C ALA A 71 4.41 -10.10 -3.04
N VAL A 72 5.01 -10.63 -1.98
CA VAL A 72 5.48 -12.02 -1.94
C VAL A 72 5.13 -12.65 -0.58
N PRO A 73 4.31 -13.70 -0.57
CA PRO A 73 3.54 -14.25 -1.69
C PRO A 73 2.42 -13.31 -2.14
N ALA A 74 2.02 -13.37 -3.42
CA ALA A 74 0.93 -12.57 -3.96
C ALA A 74 -0.46 -13.19 -3.75
N GLU A 75 -0.50 -14.43 -3.30
CA GLU A 75 -1.73 -15.17 -3.01
C GLU A 75 -1.48 -16.20 -1.91
N GLY A 76 -2.53 -16.61 -1.25
CA GLY A 76 -2.45 -17.64 -0.23
C GLY A 76 -3.82 -18.00 0.35
N THR A 77 -3.82 -18.90 1.31
CA THR A 77 -5.00 -19.31 2.05
C THR A 77 -4.72 -19.25 3.54
N GLY A 78 -5.66 -18.70 4.30
CA GLY A 78 -5.50 -18.52 5.73
C GLY A 78 -4.59 -17.36 6.10
N SER A 79 -4.29 -17.26 7.38
CA SER A 79 -3.44 -16.20 7.90
C SER A 79 -2.00 -16.32 7.41
N ALA A 80 -1.40 -15.22 6.99
CA ALA A 80 -0.05 -15.19 6.46
C ALA A 80 0.63 -13.83 6.67
N LYS A 81 1.96 -13.85 6.59
CA LYS A 81 2.78 -12.66 6.50
C LYS A 81 3.26 -12.50 5.08
N VAL A 82 3.03 -11.34 4.52
CA VAL A 82 3.40 -11.00 3.14
C VAL A 82 4.48 -9.93 3.17
N GLY A 83 5.55 -10.15 2.43
CA GLY A 83 6.57 -9.14 2.20
C GLY A 83 6.14 -8.21 1.07
N ILE A 84 5.96 -6.93 1.37
CA ILE A 84 5.71 -5.89 0.37
C ILE A 84 7.00 -5.14 0.13
N THR A 85 7.54 -5.26 -1.05
CA THR A 85 8.79 -4.60 -1.45
C THR A 85 8.49 -3.41 -2.33
N ALA A 86 8.98 -2.25 -1.95
CA ALA A 86 8.99 -1.05 -2.78
C ALA A 86 10.38 -0.88 -3.40
N GLN A 87 10.44 -0.68 -4.70
CA GLN A 87 11.69 -0.30 -5.38
C GLN A 87 12.07 1.13 -4.97
N ALA A 88 13.35 1.46 -5.07
CA ALA A 88 13.81 2.80 -4.77
C ALA A 88 13.03 3.85 -5.59
N ASN A 89 12.68 4.95 -4.94
CA ASN A 89 12.01 6.06 -5.60
C ASN A 89 13.06 6.97 -6.28
N PRO A 90 13.18 6.96 -7.60
CA PRO A 90 14.14 7.81 -8.30
C PRO A 90 13.65 9.25 -8.49
N LEU A 91 12.41 9.52 -8.10
CA LEU A 91 11.78 10.82 -8.33
C LEU A 91 12.11 11.79 -7.20
N ALA A 92 12.18 13.06 -7.54
CA ALA A 92 12.26 14.15 -6.56
C ALA A 92 10.89 14.49 -5.95
N GLN A 93 9.98 13.53 -5.94
CA GLN A 93 8.63 13.66 -5.41
C GLN A 93 8.23 12.39 -4.67
N GLN A 94 7.47 12.56 -3.60
CA GLN A 94 6.78 11.47 -2.95
C GLN A 94 5.84 10.79 -3.95
N ARG A 95 5.79 9.48 -3.91
CA ARG A 95 4.84 8.71 -4.72
C ARG A 95 3.89 7.89 -3.85
N THR A 96 2.71 7.68 -4.37
CA THR A 96 1.66 6.91 -3.72
C THR A 96 1.17 5.80 -4.63
N SER A 97 0.68 4.74 -4.02
CA SER A 97 0.09 3.60 -4.71
C SER A 97 -0.90 2.91 -3.78
N SER A 98 -1.44 1.80 -4.18
CA SER A 98 -2.27 0.96 -3.33
C SER A 98 -2.09 -0.52 -3.62
N LEU A 99 -2.41 -1.32 -2.61
CA LEU A 99 -2.53 -2.77 -2.72
C LEU A 99 -4.01 -3.12 -2.63
N THR A 100 -4.50 -3.90 -3.56
CA THR A 100 -5.86 -4.43 -3.52
C THR A 100 -5.80 -5.90 -3.10
N ILE A 101 -6.45 -6.23 -2.00
CA ILE A 101 -6.49 -7.57 -1.45
C ILE A 101 -7.89 -8.12 -1.64
N ALA A 102 -8.04 -9.07 -2.53
CA ALA A 102 -9.29 -9.80 -2.74
C ALA A 102 -9.32 -11.05 -1.86
N TYR A 103 -10.43 -11.32 -1.22
CA TYR A 103 -10.60 -12.46 -0.33
C TYR A 103 -12.05 -12.94 -0.32
N GLY A 104 -12.24 -14.25 -0.34
CA GLY A 104 -13.50 -14.96 -0.05
C GLY A 104 -14.78 -14.44 -0.75
N GLY A 105 -14.67 -13.75 -1.89
CA GLY A 105 -15.82 -13.17 -2.59
C GLY A 105 -16.41 -11.93 -1.91
N ALA A 106 -15.79 -11.42 -0.86
CA ALA A 106 -16.15 -10.18 -0.20
C ALA A 106 -15.58 -8.96 -0.95
N GLU A 107 -15.97 -7.76 -0.52
CA GLU A 107 -15.41 -6.52 -1.06
C GLU A 107 -13.91 -6.45 -0.82
N PRO A 108 -13.10 -6.17 -1.84
CA PRO A 108 -11.65 -6.12 -1.69
C PRO A 108 -11.20 -5.05 -0.68
N ALA A 109 -10.21 -5.37 0.12
CA ALA A 109 -9.56 -4.42 1.00
C ALA A 109 -8.46 -3.66 0.25
N VAL A 110 -8.40 -2.37 0.46
CA VAL A 110 -7.37 -1.50 -0.14
C VAL A 110 -6.44 -0.99 0.94
N VAL A 111 -5.14 -1.22 0.75
CA VAL A 111 -4.08 -0.73 1.63
C VAL A 111 -3.33 0.39 0.91
N PRO A 112 -3.46 1.64 1.34
CA PRO A 112 -2.73 2.74 0.73
C PRO A 112 -1.23 2.63 1.03
N VAL A 113 -0.43 2.97 0.04
CA VAL A 113 1.03 2.93 0.10
C VAL A 113 1.59 4.30 -0.25
N THR A 114 2.54 4.75 0.55
CA THR A 114 3.26 5.99 0.33
C THR A 114 4.76 5.71 0.37
N GLN A 115 5.52 6.29 -0.55
CA GLN A 115 6.97 6.23 -0.51
C GLN A 115 7.57 7.63 -0.56
N LYS A 116 8.46 7.89 0.36
CA LYS A 116 9.15 9.17 0.48
C LYS A 116 10.01 9.48 -0.74
N VAL A 117 10.32 10.74 -0.93
CA VAL A 117 11.24 11.23 -1.94
C VAL A 117 12.68 10.89 -1.57
N SER A 118 13.50 10.56 -2.58
CA SER A 118 14.93 10.40 -2.36
C SER A 118 15.57 11.78 -2.10
N GLY A 119 16.17 11.93 -0.93
CA GLY A 119 16.74 13.21 -0.49
C GLY A 119 15.96 13.92 0.61
N GLU A 120 14.77 13.45 0.95
CA GLU A 120 14.19 13.71 2.27
C GLU A 120 14.69 12.68 3.32
N GLU A 121 15.96 12.38 3.31
CA GLU A 121 16.56 12.23 4.60
C GLU A 121 16.21 13.52 5.33
N SER A 122 15.60 13.41 6.48
CA SER A 122 15.53 14.54 7.37
C SER A 122 16.96 15.06 7.47
N VAL A 123 17.27 15.98 6.59
CA VAL A 123 18.48 16.76 6.77
C VAL A 123 18.15 17.52 8.03
N ASP A 124 18.53 16.93 9.14
CA ASP A 124 18.79 17.71 10.32
C ASP A 124 19.90 18.66 9.88
N LEU A 125 19.44 19.76 9.28
CA LEU A 125 20.32 20.82 8.76
C LEU A 125 21.28 21.29 9.82
N PHE A 126 21.02 20.92 11.08
CA PHE A 126 21.81 21.26 12.25
C PHE A 126 21.87 20.08 13.22
N GLY A 127 22.25 18.92 12.72
CA GLY A 127 22.43 17.68 13.50
C GLY A 127 23.45 17.78 14.62
N SER A 128 24.28 18.82 14.61
CA SER A 128 25.05 19.19 15.77
C SER A 128 25.11 20.71 15.91
N THR A 129 25.08 21.17 17.14
CA THR A 129 25.32 22.58 17.49
C THR A 129 26.64 23.10 16.96
N ASP A 130 27.59 22.23 16.68
CA ASP A 130 28.90 22.59 16.16
C ASP A 130 28.86 22.91 14.66
N GLU A 131 28.05 22.20 13.88
CA GLU A 131 27.82 22.52 12.48
C GLU A 131 27.07 23.84 12.30
N MET A 132 26.10 24.11 13.14
CA MET A 132 25.41 25.39 13.15
C MET A 132 26.33 26.54 13.48
N LYS A 133 27.23 26.38 14.45
CA LYS A 133 28.24 27.38 14.81
C LYS A 133 29.24 27.61 13.69
N ALA A 134 29.67 26.55 13.00
CA ALA A 134 30.56 26.66 11.86
C ALA A 134 29.91 27.39 10.70
N TYR A 135 28.63 27.13 10.43
CA TYR A 135 27.86 27.79 9.38
C TYR A 135 27.67 29.30 9.67
N LEU A 136 27.31 29.63 10.89
CA LEU A 136 27.14 31.02 11.31
C LEU A 136 28.47 31.78 11.35
N LYS A 137 29.56 31.13 11.74
CA LYS A 137 30.88 31.72 11.77
C LYS A 137 31.44 32.00 10.37
N ALA A 138 31.09 31.20 9.38
CA ALA A 138 31.50 31.39 8.00
C ALA A 138 30.81 32.58 7.31
N ARG A 139 29.76 33.11 7.89
CA ARG A 139 28.97 34.24 7.36
C ARG A 139 29.26 35.60 8.01
N VAL A 140 30.12 35.63 8.97
CA VAL A 140 30.52 36.88 9.65
C VAL A 140 31.75 37.49 9.01
#